data_3e0363487d6f88a6804e7e414e6bb7e9
#
_entry.id   3e0363487d6f88a6804e7e414e6bb7e9
#
_cell.length_a   1.000
_cell.length_b   1.000
_cell.length_c   1.000
_cell.angle_alpha   90.00
_cell.angle_beta   90.00
_cell.angle_gamma   90.00
#
_symmetry.space_group_name_H-M   'P 1'
#
loop_
_entity.id
_entity.type
_entity.pdbx_description
1 polymer ?
#
loop_
_entity_poly.entity_id
_entity_poly.type
_entity_poly.pdbx_seq_one_letter_code
_entity_poly.pdbx_strand_id
1 'polypeptide(L)'
;MLLDTVYATTAQKIVYYAAEILISLIMSVLQIGLIHMHIMLINRKPVRATDVFFCIKNHSDRFFGGAILYFVFSTIAQSPMIIARIFIGFSYEKIMTDIALIATSAILMIILSLTLPLYYYVLITDEQLSVFKCLTKAVSLMKGNVLRLIYIELSFIGMFVLGILSLGIGFLWIEPYYQQTIACMYMEI
;
A
#
# COMPACT_ATOMS: atom_id res chain seq x y z
N MET A 1 0.60 -8.15 22.65
CA MET A 1 0.30 -6.95 21.84
C MET A 1 -1.19 -6.71 21.58
N LEU A 2 -2.03 -7.72 21.29
CA LEU A 2 -3.50 -7.54 21.14
C LEU A 2 -4.26 -7.38 22.47
N LEU A 3 -3.76 -7.91 23.57
CA LEU A 3 -4.37 -7.82 24.90
C LEU A 3 -4.17 -6.46 25.57
N ASP A 4 -3.09 -5.75 25.23
CA ASP A 4 -2.74 -4.47 25.86
C ASP A 4 -3.66 -3.31 25.41
N THR A 5 -4.26 -3.40 24.22
CA THR A 5 -5.16 -2.36 23.70
C THR A 5 -6.51 -2.32 24.40
N VAL A 6 -6.92 -3.41 25.04
CA VAL A 6 -8.21 -3.47 25.78
C VAL A 6 -8.12 -2.69 27.09
N TYR A 7 -6.94 -2.65 27.72
CA TYR A 7 -6.70 -1.96 28.99
C TYR A 7 -6.01 -0.60 28.86
N ALA A 8 -5.67 -0.19 27.62
CA ALA A 8 -5.00 1.07 27.36
C ALA A 8 -5.93 2.26 27.69
N THR A 9 -5.39 3.26 28.38
CA THR A 9 -6.08 4.53 28.61
C THR A 9 -6.36 5.26 27.30
N THR A 10 -7.37 6.13 27.28
CA THR A 10 -7.70 6.92 26.08
C THR A 10 -6.51 7.68 25.52
N ALA A 11 -5.65 8.23 26.40
CA ALA A 11 -4.42 8.92 26.00
C ALA A 11 -3.44 7.97 25.28
N GLN A 12 -3.23 6.75 25.78
CA GLN A 12 -2.38 5.76 25.14
C GLN A 12 -2.89 5.34 23.76
N LYS A 13 -4.21 5.21 23.59
CA LYS A 13 -4.84 4.92 22.28
C LYS A 13 -4.59 6.05 21.29
N ILE A 14 -4.73 7.31 21.71
CA ILE A 14 -4.46 8.48 20.85
C ILE A 14 -3.01 8.49 20.38
N VAL A 15 -2.06 8.28 21.31
CA VAL A 15 -0.64 8.23 20.99
C VAL A 15 -0.33 7.09 20.01
N TYR A 16 -0.92 5.92 20.21
CA TYR A 16 -0.75 4.77 19.33
C TYR A 16 -1.24 5.07 17.90
N TYR A 17 -2.47 5.59 17.75
CA TYR A 17 -2.99 5.92 16.41
C TYR A 17 -2.24 7.07 15.75
N ALA A 18 -1.80 8.06 16.51
CA ALA A 18 -0.98 9.14 15.98
C ALA A 18 0.38 8.62 15.47
N ALA A 19 1.02 7.72 16.20
CA ALA A 19 2.26 7.07 15.78
C ALA A 19 2.05 6.18 14.54
N GLU A 20 0.95 5.42 14.48
CA GLU A 20 0.59 4.59 13.32
C GLU A 20 0.41 5.43 12.05
N ILE A 21 -0.31 6.56 12.14
CA ILE A 21 -0.49 7.50 11.05
C ILE A 21 0.86 8.08 10.58
N LEU A 22 1.70 8.51 11.52
CA LEU A 22 3.00 9.08 11.19
C LEU A 22 3.91 8.07 10.49
N ILE A 23 3.98 6.85 11.02
CA ILE A 23 4.77 5.76 10.43
C ILE A 23 4.25 5.42 9.02
N SER A 24 2.93 5.30 8.83
CA SER A 24 2.34 4.97 7.53
C SER A 24 2.60 6.05 6.48
N LEU A 25 2.57 7.33 6.84
CA LEU A 25 2.93 8.42 5.95
C LEU A 25 4.41 8.40 5.57
N ILE A 26 5.30 8.16 6.52
CA ILE A 26 6.75 8.03 6.25
C ILE A 26 6.99 6.85 5.29
N MET A 27 6.38 5.71 5.56
CA MET A 27 6.53 4.52 4.70
C MET A 27 5.97 4.76 3.29
N SER A 28 4.85 5.49 3.15
CA SER A 28 4.30 5.86 1.84
C SER A 28 5.25 6.75 1.04
N VAL A 29 5.90 7.73 1.68
CA VAL A 29 6.89 8.59 1.03
C VAL A 29 8.12 7.80 0.57
N LEU A 30 8.62 6.88 1.40
CA LEU A 30 9.72 5.99 1.03
C LEU A 30 9.34 5.07 -0.14
N GLN A 31 8.11 4.54 -0.14
CA GLN A 31 7.60 3.69 -1.21
C GLN A 31 7.55 4.45 -2.55
N ILE A 32 7.09 5.70 -2.57
CA ILE A 32 7.11 6.54 -3.77
C ILE A 32 8.54 6.71 -4.29
N GLY A 33 9.51 6.95 -3.40
CA GLY A 33 10.94 7.04 -3.75
C GLY A 33 11.48 5.74 -4.35
N LEU A 34 11.13 4.59 -3.79
CA LEU A 34 11.50 3.28 -4.33
C LEU A 34 10.90 3.05 -5.72
N ILE A 35 9.63 3.37 -5.92
CA ILE A 35 8.97 3.28 -7.23
C ILE A 35 9.68 4.16 -8.26
N HIS A 36 10.06 5.40 -7.90
CA HIS A 36 10.85 6.27 -8.75
C HIS A 36 12.18 5.61 -9.17
N MET A 37 12.88 4.97 -8.23
CA MET A 37 14.11 4.23 -8.54
C MET A 37 13.86 3.08 -9.51
N HIS A 38 12.78 2.32 -9.37
CA HIS A 38 12.42 1.24 -10.31
C HIS A 38 12.11 1.77 -11.70
N ILE A 39 11.43 2.90 -11.84
CA ILE A 39 11.20 3.58 -13.12
C ILE A 39 12.53 4.04 -13.75
N MET A 40 13.46 4.59 -12.96
CA MET A 40 14.78 4.96 -13.43
C MET A 40 15.58 3.76 -13.96
N LEU A 41 15.54 2.62 -13.25
CA LEU A 41 16.22 1.37 -13.66
C LEU A 41 15.71 0.86 -15.01
N ILE A 42 14.38 0.88 -15.24
CA ILE A 42 13.79 0.48 -16.53
C ILE A 42 14.31 1.39 -17.66
N ASN A 43 14.38 2.69 -17.38
CA ASN A 43 14.89 3.69 -18.33
C ASN A 43 16.44 3.70 -18.44
N ARG A 44 17.12 2.73 -17.82
CA ARG A 44 18.61 2.60 -17.82
C ARG A 44 19.32 3.84 -17.28
N LYS A 45 18.69 4.59 -16.40
CA LYS A 45 19.29 5.75 -15.72
C LYS A 45 20.09 5.30 -14.50
N PRO A 46 21.19 5.97 -14.17
CA PRO A 46 21.94 5.65 -12.96
C PRO A 46 21.09 5.95 -11.71
N VAL A 47 21.04 5.00 -10.78
CA VAL A 47 20.27 5.11 -9.53
C VAL A 47 21.22 5.19 -8.34
N ARG A 48 20.92 6.09 -7.40
CA ARG A 48 21.66 6.27 -6.15
C ARG A 48 20.74 6.01 -4.97
N ALA A 49 21.28 5.52 -3.85
CA ALA A 49 20.49 5.30 -2.63
C ALA A 49 19.77 6.58 -2.13
N THR A 50 20.32 7.77 -2.45
CA THR A 50 19.70 9.06 -2.13
C THR A 50 18.41 9.35 -2.90
N ASP A 51 18.15 8.63 -4.00
CA ASP A 51 16.97 8.84 -4.85
C ASP A 51 15.69 8.31 -4.18
N VAL A 52 15.81 7.50 -3.11
CA VAL A 52 14.69 7.17 -2.22
C VAL A 52 14.03 8.42 -1.65
N PHE A 53 14.82 9.49 -1.42
CA PHE A 53 14.32 10.78 -0.90
C PHE A 53 13.88 11.74 -2.01
N PHE A 54 13.65 11.25 -3.23
CA PHE A 54 13.19 12.04 -4.38
C PHE A 54 11.96 12.90 -4.04
N CYS A 55 10.99 12.33 -3.32
CA CYS A 55 9.75 13.01 -2.93
C CYS A 55 9.97 14.23 -2.05
N ILE A 56 11.03 14.22 -1.22
CA ILE A 56 11.34 15.33 -0.30
C ILE A 56 12.03 16.48 -1.06
N LYS A 57 12.80 16.13 -2.11
CA LYS A 57 13.55 17.11 -2.91
C LYS A 57 12.72 17.78 -4.00
N ASN A 58 11.75 17.03 -4.58
CA ASN A 58 10.97 17.46 -5.73
C ASN A 58 9.48 17.42 -5.39
N HIS A 59 8.78 18.58 -5.51
CA HIS A 59 7.32 18.67 -5.37
C HIS A 59 6.75 17.90 -4.15
N SER A 60 7.33 18.11 -2.98
CA SER A 60 7.01 17.41 -1.75
C SER A 60 5.51 17.49 -1.39
N ASP A 61 4.88 18.67 -1.59
CA ASP A 61 3.46 18.93 -1.38
C ASP A 61 2.56 17.98 -2.15
N ARG A 62 2.89 17.71 -3.43
CA ARG A 62 2.16 16.81 -4.29
C ARG A 62 2.28 15.34 -3.82
N PHE A 63 3.49 14.89 -3.51
CA PHE A 63 3.73 13.52 -3.06
C PHE A 63 3.13 13.26 -1.68
N PHE A 64 3.23 14.22 -0.75
CA PHE A 64 2.54 14.14 0.53
C PHE A 64 1.02 14.12 0.35
N GLY A 65 0.47 14.99 -0.51
CA GLY A 65 -0.96 14.97 -0.85
C GLY A 65 -1.40 13.63 -1.43
N GLY A 66 -0.56 13.03 -2.28
CA GLY A 66 -0.80 11.68 -2.82
C GLY A 66 -0.77 10.59 -1.78
N ALA A 67 0.19 10.62 -0.87
CA ALA A 67 0.30 9.68 0.24
C ALA A 67 -0.90 9.78 1.19
N ILE A 68 -1.32 11.01 1.53
CA ILE A 68 -2.51 11.26 2.36
C ILE A 68 -3.77 10.73 1.67
N LEU A 69 -3.94 10.99 0.38
CA LEU A 69 -5.11 10.51 -0.36
C LEU A 69 -5.16 8.98 -0.37
N TYR A 70 -4.05 8.31 -0.65
CA TYR A 70 -3.97 6.85 -0.61
C TYR A 70 -4.23 6.30 0.80
N PHE A 71 -3.70 6.95 1.83
CA PHE A 71 -3.94 6.60 3.22
C PHE A 71 -5.43 6.69 3.58
N VAL A 72 -6.13 7.75 3.14
CA VAL A 72 -7.58 7.89 3.35
C VAL A 72 -8.34 6.75 2.70
N PHE A 73 -8.02 6.39 1.45
CA PHE A 73 -8.68 5.25 0.77
C PHE A 73 -8.40 3.92 1.48
N SER A 74 -7.17 3.68 1.91
CA SER A 74 -6.83 2.47 2.66
C SER A 74 -7.53 2.39 4.01
N THR A 75 -7.68 3.52 4.70
CA THR A 75 -8.42 3.60 5.97
C THR A 75 -9.91 3.33 5.76
N ILE A 76 -10.50 3.86 4.68
CA ILE A 76 -11.90 3.56 4.31
C ILE A 76 -12.07 2.07 4.02
N ALA A 77 -11.16 1.45 3.29
CA ALA A 77 -11.21 0.02 3.00
C ALA A 77 -11.07 -0.85 4.27
N GLN A 78 -10.33 -0.39 5.26
CA GLN A 78 -10.17 -1.06 6.56
C GLN A 78 -11.27 -0.73 7.58
N SER A 79 -12.16 0.24 7.27
CA SER A 79 -13.18 0.72 8.22
C SER A 79 -14.06 -0.39 8.84
N PRO A 80 -14.48 -1.48 8.15
CA PRO A 80 -15.25 -2.52 8.80
C PRO A 80 -14.48 -3.23 9.91
N MET A 81 -13.18 -3.46 9.72
CA MET A 81 -12.32 -4.06 10.75
C MET A 81 -12.06 -3.10 11.91
N ILE A 82 -11.92 -1.80 11.64
CA ILE A 82 -11.76 -0.76 12.66
C ILE A 82 -13.03 -0.68 13.51
N ILE A 83 -14.20 -0.72 12.88
CA ILE A 83 -15.51 -0.73 13.57
C ILE A 83 -15.63 -1.97 14.45
N ALA A 84 -15.26 -3.15 13.95
CA ALA A 84 -15.27 -4.39 14.74
C ALA A 84 -14.43 -4.25 16.02
N ARG A 85 -13.22 -3.71 15.92
CA ARG A 85 -12.31 -3.53 17.05
C ARG A 85 -12.80 -2.51 18.08
N ILE A 86 -13.42 -1.40 17.64
CA ILE A 86 -13.80 -0.29 18.50
C ILE A 86 -15.14 -0.56 19.19
N PHE A 87 -16.15 -1.02 18.46
CA PHE A 87 -17.52 -1.07 18.93
C PHE A 87 -17.99 -2.45 19.38
N ILE A 88 -17.44 -3.52 18.81
CA ILE A 88 -17.94 -4.88 19.05
C ILE A 88 -17.08 -5.57 20.09
N GLY A 89 -15.75 -5.38 20.04
CA GLY A 89 -14.81 -6.18 20.81
C GLY A 89 -14.88 -7.67 20.42
N PHE A 90 -13.80 -8.41 20.56
CA PHE A 90 -13.83 -9.86 20.28
C PHE A 90 -14.62 -10.57 21.40
N SER A 91 -15.83 -11.05 21.07
CA SER A 91 -16.69 -11.84 21.97
C SER A 91 -17.11 -13.12 21.27
N TYR A 92 -17.10 -14.23 22.00
CA TYR A 92 -17.55 -15.52 21.49
C TYR A 92 -18.99 -15.51 20.97
N GLU A 93 -19.85 -14.68 21.57
CA GLU A 93 -21.25 -14.54 21.16
C GLU A 93 -21.43 -13.83 19.80
N LYS A 94 -20.41 -13.07 19.37
CA LYS A 94 -20.44 -12.23 18.15
C LYS A 94 -19.45 -12.71 17.07
N ILE A 95 -18.90 -13.92 17.19
CA ILE A 95 -17.87 -14.42 16.32
C ILE A 95 -18.25 -14.39 14.83
N MET A 96 -19.51 -14.64 14.50
CA MET A 96 -20.01 -14.59 13.12
C MET A 96 -20.01 -13.15 12.56
N THR A 97 -20.33 -12.16 13.39
CA THR A 97 -20.28 -10.74 13.01
C THR A 97 -18.84 -10.27 12.80
N ASP A 98 -17.94 -10.70 13.67
CA ASP A 98 -16.51 -10.39 13.56
C ASP A 98 -15.90 -10.98 12.29
N ILE A 99 -16.22 -12.24 11.98
CA ILE A 99 -15.79 -12.90 10.74
C ILE A 99 -16.33 -12.15 9.51
N ALA A 100 -17.62 -11.76 9.51
CA ALA A 100 -18.21 -11.02 8.41
C ALA A 100 -17.54 -9.65 8.18
N LEU A 101 -17.22 -8.90 9.25
CA LEU A 101 -16.55 -7.61 9.16
C LEU A 101 -15.10 -7.75 8.70
N ILE A 102 -14.37 -8.77 9.16
CA ILE A 102 -13.02 -9.09 8.69
C ILE A 102 -13.05 -9.47 7.22
N ALA A 103 -13.97 -10.34 6.79
CA ALA A 103 -14.12 -10.73 5.41
C ALA A 103 -14.45 -9.54 4.50
N THR A 104 -15.34 -8.65 4.95
CA THR A 104 -15.70 -7.43 4.20
C THR A 104 -14.50 -6.51 4.04
N SER A 105 -13.71 -6.27 5.10
CA SER A 105 -12.50 -5.45 5.00
C SER A 105 -11.45 -6.09 4.09
N ALA A 106 -11.29 -7.41 4.14
CA ALA A 106 -10.38 -8.13 3.26
C ALA A 106 -10.78 -7.98 1.78
N ILE A 107 -12.07 -8.11 1.47
CA ILE A 107 -12.58 -7.91 0.10
C ILE A 107 -12.33 -6.47 -0.37
N LEU A 108 -12.60 -5.47 0.47
CA LEU A 108 -12.35 -4.07 0.12
C LEU A 108 -10.86 -3.80 -0.10
N MET A 109 -9.97 -4.40 0.72
CA MET A 109 -8.53 -4.28 0.54
C MET A 109 -8.04 -4.96 -0.75
N ILE A 110 -8.60 -6.12 -1.11
CA ILE A 110 -8.30 -6.79 -2.39
C ILE A 110 -8.75 -5.90 -3.57
N ILE A 111 -9.95 -5.33 -3.53
CA ILE A 111 -10.42 -4.41 -4.57
C ILE A 111 -9.48 -3.21 -4.68
N LEU A 112 -9.07 -2.63 -3.57
CA LEU A 112 -8.15 -1.50 -3.55
C LEU A 112 -6.77 -1.89 -4.15
N SER A 113 -6.22 -3.03 -3.77
CA SER A 113 -4.94 -3.53 -4.28
C SER A 113 -4.96 -3.86 -5.77
N LEU A 114 -6.11 -4.23 -6.32
CA LEU A 114 -6.29 -4.50 -7.75
C LEU A 114 -6.61 -3.25 -8.58
N THR A 115 -7.11 -2.18 -7.94
CA THR A 115 -7.53 -0.96 -8.66
C THR A 115 -6.52 0.17 -8.59
N LEU A 116 -5.72 0.24 -7.52
CA LEU A 116 -4.80 1.34 -7.26
C LEU A 116 -3.30 0.99 -7.24
N PRO A 117 -2.83 -0.17 -7.74
CA PRO A 117 -1.41 -0.50 -7.65
C PRO A 117 -0.55 0.48 -8.47
N LEU A 118 -1.12 1.05 -9.53
CA LEU A 118 -0.43 1.99 -10.43
C LEU A 118 -0.54 3.45 -10.00
N TYR A 119 -1.22 3.76 -8.88
CA TYR A 119 -1.45 5.14 -8.46
C TYR A 119 -0.16 5.94 -8.26
N TYR A 120 0.80 5.39 -7.54
CA TYR A 120 2.08 6.07 -7.30
C TYR A 120 2.93 6.19 -8.57
N TYR A 121 2.82 5.22 -9.49
CA TYR A 121 3.48 5.31 -10.80
C TYR A 121 2.97 6.50 -11.61
N VAL A 122 1.64 6.66 -11.71
CA VAL A 122 1.01 7.79 -12.39
C VAL A 122 1.37 9.11 -11.69
N LEU A 123 1.40 9.12 -10.36
CA LEU A 123 1.75 10.30 -9.58
C LEU A 123 3.18 10.78 -9.86
N ILE A 124 4.11 9.88 -10.14
CA ILE A 124 5.51 10.18 -10.45
C ILE A 124 5.67 10.62 -11.90
N THR A 125 5.02 9.93 -12.85
CA THR A 125 5.24 10.13 -14.27
C THR A 125 4.48 11.32 -14.86
N ASP A 126 3.29 11.63 -14.34
CA ASP A 126 2.41 12.67 -14.86
C ASP A 126 2.37 13.88 -13.92
N GLU A 127 3.44 14.70 -13.95
CA GLU A 127 3.57 15.86 -13.05
C GLU A 127 2.49 16.93 -13.23
N GLN A 128 1.85 17.00 -14.40
CA GLN A 128 0.82 18.01 -14.71
C GLN A 128 -0.58 17.65 -14.17
N LEU A 129 -0.81 16.39 -13.80
CA LEU A 129 -2.10 15.96 -13.28
C LEU A 129 -2.24 16.28 -11.80
N SER A 130 -3.41 16.73 -11.39
CA SER A 130 -3.73 16.84 -9.96
C SER A 130 -3.78 15.44 -9.30
N VAL A 131 -3.52 15.39 -8.00
CA VAL A 131 -3.49 14.14 -7.20
C VAL A 131 -4.74 13.27 -7.41
N PHE A 132 -5.92 13.89 -7.46
CA PHE A 132 -7.19 13.21 -7.75
C PHE A 132 -7.28 12.66 -9.19
N LYS A 133 -6.76 13.40 -10.17
CA LYS A 133 -6.74 12.94 -11.57
C LYS A 133 -5.77 11.76 -11.75
N CYS A 134 -4.68 11.72 -10.98
CA CYS A 134 -3.79 10.56 -10.97
C CYS A 134 -4.52 9.30 -10.48
N LEU A 135 -5.41 9.42 -9.48
CA LEU A 135 -6.23 8.31 -9.00
C LEU A 135 -7.17 7.79 -10.10
N THR A 136 -7.93 8.67 -10.74
CA THR A 136 -8.84 8.27 -11.81
C THR A 136 -8.10 7.68 -13.01
N LYS A 137 -6.93 8.20 -13.34
CA LYS A 137 -6.06 7.67 -14.40
C LYS A 137 -5.55 6.27 -14.02
N ALA A 138 -5.07 6.07 -12.79
CA ALA A 138 -4.62 4.76 -12.33
C ALA A 138 -5.72 3.70 -12.43
N VAL A 139 -6.94 4.02 -11.97
CA VAL A 139 -8.11 3.14 -12.12
C VAL A 139 -8.43 2.87 -13.59
N SER A 140 -8.32 3.86 -14.46
CA SER A 140 -8.59 3.67 -15.89
C SER A 140 -7.56 2.78 -16.58
N LEU A 141 -6.27 2.89 -16.20
CA LEU A 141 -5.19 2.02 -16.69
C LEU A 141 -5.39 0.57 -16.22
N MET A 142 -5.93 0.37 -15.03
CA MET A 142 -6.23 -0.98 -14.54
C MET A 142 -7.43 -1.62 -15.24
N LYS A 143 -8.34 -0.85 -15.83
CA LYS A 143 -9.43 -1.41 -16.65
C LYS A 143 -8.84 -2.14 -17.85
N GLY A 144 -9.06 -3.46 -17.90
CA GLY A 144 -8.50 -4.35 -18.92
C GLY A 144 -7.16 -5.02 -18.53
N ASN A 145 -6.45 -4.49 -17.52
CA ASN A 145 -5.15 -5.02 -17.09
C ASN A 145 -5.20 -5.76 -15.74
N VAL A 146 -6.38 -5.84 -15.10
CA VAL A 146 -6.55 -6.51 -13.79
C VAL A 146 -6.14 -7.98 -13.87
N LEU A 147 -6.50 -8.70 -14.94
CA LEU A 147 -6.13 -10.11 -15.11
C LEU A 147 -4.60 -10.29 -15.23
N ARG A 148 -3.92 -9.36 -15.88
CA ARG A 148 -2.47 -9.34 -15.96
C ARG A 148 -1.84 -9.16 -14.58
N LEU A 149 -2.37 -8.25 -13.76
CA LEU A 149 -1.93 -8.06 -12.38
C LEU A 149 -2.15 -9.34 -11.56
N ILE A 150 -3.35 -9.93 -11.62
CA ILE A 150 -3.66 -11.19 -10.93
C ILE A 150 -2.68 -12.29 -11.34
N TYR A 151 -2.34 -12.40 -12.63
CA TYR A 151 -1.36 -13.37 -13.10
C TYR A 151 0.03 -13.14 -12.48
N ILE A 152 0.47 -11.88 -12.38
CA ILE A 152 1.72 -11.52 -11.70
C ILE A 152 1.64 -11.94 -10.22
N GLU A 153 0.60 -11.54 -9.50
CA GLU A 153 0.40 -11.90 -8.09
C GLU A 153 0.48 -13.41 -7.86
N LEU A 154 -0.24 -14.20 -8.68
CA LEU A 154 -0.24 -15.65 -8.59
C LEU A 154 1.16 -16.24 -8.88
N SER A 155 1.90 -15.68 -9.83
CA SER A 155 3.25 -16.15 -10.16
C SER A 155 4.25 -15.93 -9.01
N PHE A 156 4.01 -14.92 -8.17
CA PHE A 156 4.85 -14.61 -7.02
C PHE A 156 4.49 -15.39 -5.75
N ILE A 157 3.34 -16.07 -5.68
CA ILE A 157 2.91 -16.82 -4.48
C ILE A 157 4.00 -17.80 -4.02
N GLY A 158 4.59 -18.57 -4.94
CA GLY A 158 5.65 -19.52 -4.59
C GLY A 158 6.88 -18.84 -3.97
N MET A 159 7.26 -17.69 -4.49
CA MET A 159 8.37 -16.90 -3.94
C MET A 159 8.03 -16.32 -2.57
N PHE A 160 6.81 -15.84 -2.36
CA PHE A 160 6.36 -15.35 -1.03
C PHE A 160 6.37 -16.47 0.02
N VAL A 161 5.93 -17.69 -0.35
CA VAL A 161 6.05 -18.86 0.52
C VAL A 161 7.51 -19.16 0.88
N LEU A 162 8.43 -19.11 -0.08
CA LEU A 162 9.86 -19.27 0.18
C LEU A 162 10.41 -18.12 1.06
N GLY A 163 9.91 -16.90 0.88
CA GLY A 163 10.24 -15.76 1.74
C GLY A 163 9.88 -16.01 3.20
N ILE A 164 8.69 -16.57 3.45
CA ILE A 164 8.24 -16.94 4.80
C ILE A 164 9.09 -18.08 5.36
N LEU A 165 9.34 -19.12 4.58
CA LEU A 165 10.15 -20.28 5.00
C LEU A 165 11.60 -19.91 5.31
N SER A 166 12.13 -18.87 4.68
CA SER A 166 13.45 -18.31 4.98
C SER A 166 13.48 -17.38 6.19
N LEU A 167 12.48 -17.43 7.07
CA LEU A 167 12.31 -16.54 8.21
C LEU A 167 12.30 -15.05 7.83
N GLY A 168 11.81 -14.73 6.64
CA GLY A 168 11.70 -13.36 6.15
C GLY A 168 12.93 -12.84 5.38
N ILE A 169 14.07 -13.52 5.44
CA ILE A 169 15.30 -13.08 4.73
C ILE A 169 15.07 -13.03 3.21
N GLY A 170 14.30 -13.97 2.66
CA GLY A 170 13.97 -14.02 1.24
C GLY A 170 13.27 -12.77 0.70
N PHE A 171 12.52 -12.06 1.53
CA PHE A 171 11.82 -10.82 1.11
C PHE A 171 12.77 -9.69 0.70
N LEU A 172 14.03 -9.70 1.13
CA LEU A 172 15.03 -8.72 0.70
C LEU A 172 15.27 -8.75 -0.82
N TRP A 173 15.04 -9.88 -1.48
CA TRP A 173 15.16 -10.05 -2.93
C TRP A 173 13.80 -10.13 -3.62
N ILE A 174 12.82 -10.76 -3.00
CA ILE A 174 11.49 -10.96 -3.58
C ILE A 174 10.78 -9.63 -3.76
N GLU A 175 10.82 -8.76 -2.75
CA GLU A 175 10.14 -7.47 -2.79
C GLU A 175 10.65 -6.55 -3.91
N PRO A 176 11.97 -6.28 -4.06
CA PRO A 176 12.47 -5.50 -5.17
C PRO A 176 12.15 -6.11 -6.54
N TYR A 177 12.19 -7.44 -6.66
CA TYR A 177 11.88 -8.13 -7.90
C TYR A 177 10.39 -8.00 -8.26
N TYR A 178 9.51 -8.15 -7.29
CA TYR A 178 8.08 -7.93 -7.46
C TYR A 178 7.78 -6.49 -7.88
N GLN A 179 8.32 -5.50 -7.17
CA GLN A 179 8.13 -4.08 -7.50
C GLN A 179 8.64 -3.74 -8.90
N GLN A 180 9.77 -4.32 -9.31
CA GLN A 180 10.30 -4.14 -10.65
C GLN A 180 9.37 -4.74 -11.71
N THR A 181 8.73 -5.88 -11.45
CA THR A 181 7.76 -6.51 -12.35
C THR A 181 6.52 -5.62 -12.54
N ILE A 182 6.00 -5.03 -11.45
CA ILE A 182 4.89 -4.07 -11.53
C ILE A 182 5.30 -2.80 -12.28
N ALA A 183 6.52 -2.31 -12.08
CA ALA A 183 7.05 -1.17 -12.82
C ALA A 183 7.14 -1.44 -14.32
N CYS A 184 7.60 -2.64 -14.73
CA CYS A 184 7.61 -3.07 -16.13
C CYS A 184 6.18 -3.15 -16.68
N MET A 185 5.25 -3.73 -15.93
CA MET A 185 3.84 -3.77 -16.33
C MET A 185 3.29 -2.36 -16.60
N TYR A 186 3.59 -1.41 -15.71
CA TYR A 186 3.15 -0.01 -15.87
C TYR A 186 3.70 0.64 -17.15
N MET A 187 4.97 0.39 -17.48
CA MET A 187 5.62 1.00 -18.63
C MET A 187 5.15 0.41 -19.98
N GLU A 188 4.46 -0.74 -19.94
CA GLU A 188 3.91 -1.40 -21.13
C GLU A 188 2.43 -1.07 -21.39
N ILE A 189 1.73 -0.44 -20.44
CA ILE A 189 0.33 -0.01 -20.54
C ILE A 189 0.25 1.44 -21.01
#